data_cdeb4bae871ce042e77fd703e519a3f9
#
_entry.id   cdeb4bae871ce042e77fd703e519a3f9
#
_cell.length_a   1.000
_cell.length_b   1.000
_cell.length_c   1.000
_cell.angle_alpha   90.00
_cell.angle_beta   90.00
_cell.angle_gamma   90.00
#
_symmetry.space_group_name_H-M   'P 1'
#
loop_
_entity.id
_entity.type
_entity.pdbx_description
1 polymer ?
#
loop_
_entity_poly.entity_id
_entity_poly.type
_entity_poly.pdbx_seq_one_letter_code
_entity_poly.pdbx_strand_id
1 'polypeptide(L)'
;MVATSAFLEELYDKLIPNLQKSGEYRQATFVDTMKEVVKELTETLLNSENVHHIDPNGDFHDIYKVAYIATNGNHDFAQMIQEIYQKTSNPNIRIEIDNGAPETTYTIEKGYRFDCKPIAFNSYINDEMGIIRKDDKPFKIITFDHNVTYQMHKTIISSISQMASATNSEYVILAPYFDDIICSIVQNNADQMRRQGQIPNIMLVQIPTALNMHQLAINDISVLSNSIVFTETLAKVFNTLYHNATCEKEEDIIKDSILELPQFAKYSGPQAILEDVSGTIKSAVFEPTEGFIQDYEEYCNKARLEALLRDVTEQYEKKKAKAVKTLNGLLDKDFLFTQLRYTKLKGNSGIIKVGGISDIQKRCDKDSLDDAVLACRSAFENGYVRGMCLEIIQACDNYISSLKRKADRVKNEIYIAIYNAFIAVFQTVIYNKTGENHSFAYNVLNKCLIDNAVYNLRTDTYDMPGDWTVINSVQTDIEILTAMTNILTTIMTSNQFLTMNRNCDMKTTHEKALAQRIADENAIAAGKAKAILNAIEESNLKNGFGVYPINTLEAEVDTIKDTTGTGFYQSTPKTDCTPV
;
A
#
# COMPACT_ATOMS: atom_id res chain seq x y z
N MET A 1 -6.37 6.24 17.95
CA MET A 1 -6.23 7.62 18.51
C MET A 1 -7.16 7.84 19.70
N VAL A 2 -8.48 7.68 19.58
CA VAL A 2 -9.42 7.93 20.69
C VAL A 2 -9.15 7.03 21.90
N ALA A 3 -9.02 5.71 21.70
CA ALA A 3 -8.67 4.76 22.75
C ALA A 3 -7.32 5.08 23.42
N THR A 4 -6.33 5.51 22.63
CA THR A 4 -5.01 5.92 23.16
C THR A 4 -5.11 7.15 24.05
N SER A 5 -5.92 8.14 23.65
CA SER A 5 -6.15 9.35 24.46
C SER A 5 -6.86 9.02 25.77
N ALA A 6 -7.92 8.20 25.72
CA ALA A 6 -8.63 7.76 26.90
C ALA A 6 -7.73 6.96 27.87
N PHE A 7 -6.86 6.10 27.34
CA PHE A 7 -5.93 5.34 28.16
C PHE A 7 -4.81 6.21 28.73
N LEU A 8 -4.33 7.21 27.99
CA LEU A 8 -3.37 8.21 28.50
C LEU A 8 -3.96 8.97 29.71
N GLU A 9 -5.22 9.39 29.63
CA GLU A 9 -5.92 10.05 30.72
C GLU A 9 -6.01 9.14 31.95
N GLU A 10 -6.46 7.90 31.78
CA GLU A 10 -6.50 6.93 32.90
C GLU A 10 -5.11 6.67 33.50
N LEU A 11 -4.06 6.59 32.65
CA LEU A 11 -2.69 6.38 33.13
C LEU A 11 -2.16 7.55 33.94
N TYR A 12 -2.21 8.76 33.42
CA TYR A 12 -1.55 9.92 34.03
C TYR A 12 -2.36 10.52 35.17
N ASP A 13 -3.69 10.50 35.10
CA ASP A 13 -4.53 11.11 36.10
C ASP A 13 -4.80 10.18 37.26
N LYS A 14 -4.83 8.87 37.04
CA LYS A 14 -5.23 7.91 38.09
C LYS A 14 -4.16 6.87 38.41
N LEU A 15 -3.72 6.10 37.40
CA LEU A 15 -2.92 4.90 37.64
C LEU A 15 -1.51 5.23 38.13
N ILE A 16 -0.74 6.05 37.39
CA ILE A 16 0.63 6.39 37.79
C ILE A 16 0.69 7.10 39.14
N PRO A 17 -0.15 8.10 39.45
CA PRO A 17 -0.19 8.70 40.78
C PRO A 17 -0.50 7.72 41.91
N ASN A 18 -1.40 6.76 41.70
CA ASN A 18 -1.73 5.74 42.68
C ASN A 18 -0.57 4.78 42.96
N LEU A 19 0.10 4.32 41.90
CA LEU A 19 1.27 3.45 42.02
C LEU A 19 2.49 4.17 42.61
N GLN A 20 2.65 5.46 42.33
CA GLN A 20 3.69 6.28 42.97
C GLN A 20 3.46 6.45 44.47
N LYS A 21 2.21 6.71 44.89
CA LYS A 21 1.84 6.80 46.31
C LYS A 21 2.07 5.50 47.07
N SER A 22 1.89 4.36 46.42
CA SER A 22 2.14 3.03 47.03
C SER A 22 3.61 2.61 46.97
N GLY A 23 4.47 3.34 46.28
CA GLY A 23 5.88 3.01 46.05
C GLY A 23 6.14 1.86 45.10
N GLU A 24 5.12 1.43 44.33
CA GLU A 24 5.19 0.29 43.41
C GLU A 24 5.54 0.71 41.97
N TYR A 25 5.50 2.02 41.67
CA TYR A 25 5.79 2.52 40.33
C TYR A 25 7.29 2.49 40.01
N ARG A 26 7.66 1.67 39.05
CA ARG A 26 8.97 1.67 38.37
C ARG A 26 8.73 1.67 36.88
N GLN A 27 9.16 2.71 36.19
CA GLN A 27 8.87 2.93 34.78
C GLN A 27 9.19 1.71 33.88
N ALA A 28 10.39 1.14 34.00
CA ALA A 28 10.77 -0.02 33.19
C ALA A 28 9.87 -1.24 33.45
N THR A 29 9.66 -1.58 34.73
CA THR A 29 8.79 -2.70 35.10
C THR A 29 7.35 -2.46 34.65
N PHE A 30 6.85 -1.23 34.76
CA PHE A 30 5.50 -0.87 34.33
C PHE A 30 5.32 -1.08 32.81
N VAL A 31 6.28 -0.60 32.01
CA VAL A 31 6.25 -0.78 30.54
C VAL A 31 6.30 -2.26 30.15
N ASP A 32 7.14 -3.05 30.82
CA ASP A 32 7.23 -4.48 30.56
C ASP A 32 5.94 -5.22 30.94
N THR A 33 5.36 -4.88 32.12
CA THR A 33 4.06 -5.44 32.54
C THR A 33 2.93 -5.03 31.60
N MET A 34 2.93 -3.80 31.08
CA MET A 34 1.93 -3.35 30.11
C MET A 34 2.01 -4.17 28.81
N LYS A 35 3.23 -4.42 28.30
CA LYS A 35 3.42 -5.27 27.13
C LYS A 35 2.96 -6.71 27.37
N GLU A 36 3.20 -7.24 28.56
CA GLU A 36 2.72 -8.57 28.97
C GLU A 36 1.20 -8.63 29.00
N VAL A 37 0.54 -7.64 29.58
CA VAL A 37 -0.94 -7.54 29.62
C VAL A 37 -1.53 -7.49 28.22
N VAL A 38 -0.97 -6.66 27.34
CA VAL A 38 -1.47 -6.55 25.96
C VAL A 38 -1.25 -7.85 25.18
N LYS A 39 -0.15 -8.55 25.43
CA LYS A 39 0.09 -9.86 24.85
C LYS A 39 -0.95 -10.88 25.33
N GLU A 40 -1.24 -10.94 26.62
CA GLU A 40 -2.28 -11.84 27.16
C GLU A 40 -3.68 -11.51 26.63
N LEU A 41 -4.02 -10.21 26.51
CA LEU A 41 -5.28 -9.78 25.90
C LEU A 41 -5.36 -10.20 24.43
N THR A 42 -4.28 -10.03 23.66
CA THR A 42 -4.20 -10.48 22.26
C THR A 42 -4.45 -11.99 22.15
N GLU A 43 -3.82 -12.78 23.02
CA GLU A 43 -4.03 -14.24 23.09
C GLU A 43 -5.48 -14.59 23.43
N THR A 44 -6.06 -13.87 24.39
CA THR A 44 -7.45 -14.08 24.79
C THR A 44 -8.42 -13.75 23.67
N LEU A 45 -8.18 -12.66 22.92
CA LEU A 45 -9.01 -12.28 21.78
C LEU A 45 -8.93 -13.30 20.64
N LEU A 46 -7.74 -13.78 20.29
CA LEU A 46 -7.55 -14.78 19.23
C LEU A 46 -8.18 -16.14 19.56
N ASN A 47 -8.23 -16.50 20.84
CA ASN A 47 -8.82 -17.76 21.33
C ASN A 47 -10.25 -17.59 21.83
N SER A 48 -10.87 -16.42 21.63
CA SER A 48 -12.26 -16.18 22.06
C SER A 48 -13.23 -17.05 21.27
N GLU A 49 -14.21 -17.64 21.96
CA GLU A 49 -15.32 -18.37 21.34
C GLU A 49 -16.22 -17.47 20.45
N ASN A 50 -16.09 -16.15 20.60
CA ASN A 50 -16.81 -15.14 19.82
C ASN A 50 -16.14 -14.82 18.48
N VAL A 51 -14.96 -15.40 18.18
CA VAL A 51 -14.35 -15.24 16.86
C VAL A 51 -15.04 -16.13 15.87
N HIS A 52 -15.73 -15.53 14.92
CA HIS A 52 -16.39 -16.22 13.84
C HIS A 52 -15.57 -16.13 12.55
N HIS A 53 -15.45 -17.23 11.82
CA HIS A 53 -14.76 -17.25 10.55
C HIS A 53 -15.75 -17.23 9.39
N ILE A 54 -15.42 -16.47 8.36
CA ILE A 54 -16.23 -16.37 7.15
C ILE A 54 -16.04 -17.65 6.33
N ASP A 55 -17.14 -18.28 5.96
CA ASP A 55 -17.11 -19.46 5.09
C ASP A 55 -16.69 -19.06 3.67
N PRO A 56 -15.56 -19.57 3.15
CA PRO A 56 -15.10 -19.27 1.79
C PRO A 56 -16.04 -19.77 0.69
N ASN A 57 -16.97 -20.67 1.01
CA ASN A 57 -17.96 -21.22 0.09
C ASN A 57 -19.39 -20.71 0.38
N GLY A 58 -19.52 -19.80 1.34
CA GLY A 58 -20.81 -19.24 1.75
C GLY A 58 -21.29 -18.09 0.85
N ASP A 59 -22.31 -17.41 1.30
CA ASP A 59 -22.92 -16.26 0.62
C ASP A 59 -22.20 -14.93 0.87
N PHE A 60 -21.13 -14.93 1.68
CA PHE A 60 -20.37 -13.75 2.07
C PHE A 60 -21.20 -12.62 2.69
N HIS A 61 -22.33 -12.95 3.32
CA HIS A 61 -23.17 -11.95 3.96
C HIS A 61 -22.44 -11.22 5.11
N ASP A 62 -21.53 -11.89 5.80
CA ASP A 62 -20.72 -11.26 6.85
C ASP A 62 -19.70 -10.27 6.26
N ILE A 63 -19.18 -10.51 5.06
CA ILE A 63 -18.37 -9.51 4.32
C ILE A 63 -19.20 -8.26 4.04
N TYR A 64 -20.47 -8.43 3.60
CA TYR A 64 -21.37 -7.29 3.43
C TYR A 64 -21.54 -6.48 4.71
N LYS A 65 -21.74 -7.13 5.87
CA LYS A 65 -21.87 -6.44 7.16
C LYS A 65 -20.63 -5.65 7.52
N VAL A 66 -19.42 -6.24 7.37
CA VAL A 66 -18.14 -5.56 7.62
C VAL A 66 -17.99 -4.36 6.67
N ALA A 67 -18.21 -4.55 5.38
CA ALA A 67 -18.15 -3.49 4.39
C ALA A 67 -19.13 -2.36 4.66
N TYR A 68 -20.36 -2.70 5.05
CA TYR A 68 -21.41 -1.74 5.38
C TYR A 68 -21.04 -0.84 6.57
N ILE A 69 -20.42 -1.41 7.61
CA ILE A 69 -19.92 -0.64 8.74
C ILE A 69 -18.75 0.24 8.31
N ALA A 70 -17.78 -0.31 7.60
CA ALA A 70 -16.57 0.40 7.18
C ALA A 70 -16.87 1.55 6.19
N THR A 71 -17.87 1.40 5.33
CA THR A 71 -18.33 2.44 4.39
C THR A 71 -19.35 3.43 5.00
N ASN A 72 -19.45 3.49 6.32
CA ASN A 72 -20.42 4.35 7.02
C ASN A 72 -21.89 4.12 6.59
N GLY A 73 -22.20 2.88 6.17
CA GLY A 73 -23.53 2.43 5.79
C GLY A 73 -23.91 2.67 4.35
N ASN A 74 -22.96 2.70 3.47
CA ASN A 74 -23.19 2.71 2.03
C ASN A 74 -23.54 1.29 1.56
N HIS A 75 -24.82 1.06 1.21
CA HIS A 75 -25.32 -0.22 0.75
C HIS A 75 -24.70 -0.65 -0.58
N ASP A 76 -24.54 0.28 -1.50
CA ASP A 76 -24.05 -0.01 -2.86
C ASP A 76 -22.61 -0.50 -2.82
N PHE A 77 -21.76 0.16 -2.03
CA PHE A 77 -20.37 -0.25 -1.85
C PHE A 77 -20.26 -1.59 -1.13
N ALA A 78 -21.04 -1.79 -0.08
CA ALA A 78 -21.05 -3.05 0.66
C ALA A 78 -21.52 -4.23 -0.21
N GLN A 79 -22.56 -4.04 -1.00
CA GLN A 79 -23.06 -5.03 -1.94
C GLN A 79 -22.02 -5.34 -3.02
N MET A 80 -21.39 -4.32 -3.58
CA MET A 80 -20.36 -4.46 -4.60
C MET A 80 -19.18 -5.31 -4.10
N ILE A 81 -18.70 -5.04 -2.89
CA ILE A 81 -17.63 -5.83 -2.26
C ILE A 81 -18.09 -7.28 -2.05
N GLN A 82 -19.29 -7.51 -1.52
CA GLN A 82 -19.83 -8.85 -1.35
C GLN A 82 -19.91 -9.63 -2.66
N GLU A 83 -20.42 -9.01 -3.73
CA GLU A 83 -20.51 -9.63 -5.06
C GLU A 83 -19.14 -10.01 -5.63
N ILE A 84 -18.12 -9.17 -5.39
CA ILE A 84 -16.74 -9.51 -5.78
C ILE A 84 -16.27 -10.76 -5.04
N TYR A 85 -16.47 -10.83 -3.71
CA TYR A 85 -16.09 -12.02 -2.93
C TYR A 85 -16.85 -13.28 -3.39
N GLN A 86 -18.15 -13.18 -3.68
CA GLN A 86 -18.94 -14.29 -4.20
C GLN A 86 -18.40 -14.83 -5.53
N LYS A 87 -17.94 -13.94 -6.41
CA LYS A 87 -17.43 -14.31 -7.74
C LYS A 87 -15.97 -14.76 -7.74
N THR A 88 -15.16 -14.24 -6.82
CA THR A 88 -13.71 -14.49 -6.81
C THR A 88 -13.27 -15.46 -5.72
N SER A 89 -14.03 -15.57 -4.63
CA SER A 89 -13.63 -16.24 -3.37
C SER A 89 -12.25 -15.76 -2.88
N ASN A 90 -11.91 -14.49 -3.16
CA ASN A 90 -10.58 -13.95 -2.98
C ASN A 90 -10.66 -12.51 -2.43
N PRO A 91 -9.90 -12.16 -1.38
CA PRO A 91 -9.87 -10.82 -0.81
C PRO A 91 -9.10 -9.78 -1.65
N ASN A 92 -8.59 -10.14 -2.82
CA ASN A 92 -7.86 -9.22 -3.68
C ASN A 92 -8.81 -8.28 -4.42
N ILE A 93 -9.00 -7.10 -3.85
CA ILE A 93 -9.75 -6.01 -4.48
C ILE A 93 -8.83 -4.81 -4.62
N ARG A 94 -8.84 -4.20 -5.79
CA ARG A 94 -8.16 -2.95 -6.10
C ARG A 94 -9.17 -1.85 -6.34
N ILE A 95 -8.80 -0.63 -5.98
CA ILE A 95 -9.63 0.54 -6.17
C ILE A 95 -8.91 1.53 -7.07
N GLU A 96 -9.55 1.89 -8.16
CA GLU A 96 -9.06 2.87 -9.15
C GLU A 96 -10.06 4.02 -9.27
N ILE A 97 -9.56 5.24 -9.51
CA ILE A 97 -10.44 6.38 -9.83
C ILE A 97 -10.66 6.40 -11.35
N ASP A 98 -11.91 6.32 -11.76
CA ASP A 98 -12.31 6.52 -13.16
C ASP A 98 -12.74 7.98 -13.36
N ASN A 99 -11.96 8.73 -14.12
CA ASN A 99 -12.24 10.15 -14.37
C ASN A 99 -13.39 10.37 -15.36
N GLY A 100 -13.74 9.36 -16.15
CA GLY A 100 -14.79 9.43 -17.16
C GLY A 100 -16.15 8.88 -16.71
N ALA A 101 -16.19 8.10 -15.63
CA ALA A 101 -17.40 7.44 -15.17
C ALA A 101 -18.22 8.32 -14.20
N PRO A 102 -19.53 8.47 -14.40
CA PRO A 102 -20.40 9.19 -13.46
C PRO A 102 -20.73 8.36 -12.20
N GLU A 103 -20.60 7.04 -12.28
CA GLU A 103 -20.97 6.09 -11.23
C GLU A 103 -19.82 5.11 -10.94
N THR A 104 -19.75 4.64 -9.70
CA THR A 104 -18.80 3.62 -9.30
C THR A 104 -19.25 2.25 -9.82
N THR A 105 -18.34 1.52 -10.46
CA THR A 105 -18.58 0.19 -11.02
C THR A 105 -17.49 -0.78 -10.60
N TYR A 106 -17.66 -2.08 -10.82
CA TYR A 106 -16.60 -3.05 -10.60
C TYR A 106 -16.45 -4.02 -11.77
N THR A 107 -15.25 -4.50 -11.95
CA THR A 107 -14.89 -5.54 -12.90
C THR A 107 -14.12 -6.65 -12.20
N ILE A 108 -14.19 -7.87 -12.71
CA ILE A 108 -13.38 -8.99 -12.22
C ILE A 108 -12.37 -9.31 -13.31
N GLU A 109 -11.11 -9.22 -12.94
CA GLU A 109 -10.00 -9.54 -13.82
C GLU A 109 -9.27 -10.78 -13.33
N LYS A 110 -8.92 -11.65 -14.27
CA LYS A 110 -8.04 -12.78 -14.01
C LYS A 110 -6.62 -12.36 -14.27
N GLY A 111 -5.75 -12.50 -13.27
CA GLY A 111 -4.37 -12.11 -13.48
C GLY A 111 -3.49 -12.29 -12.24
N TYR A 112 -2.19 -12.07 -12.45
CA TYR A 112 -1.17 -12.15 -11.43
C TYR A 112 -0.56 -10.77 -11.16
N ARG A 113 -0.65 -10.29 -9.91
CA ARG A 113 -0.07 -9.01 -9.46
C ARG A 113 1.26 -9.24 -8.76
N PHE A 114 2.22 -8.38 -9.06
CA PHE A 114 3.54 -8.41 -8.43
C PHE A 114 4.12 -7.00 -8.26
N ASP A 115 4.89 -6.83 -7.21
CA ASP A 115 5.57 -5.56 -6.94
C ASP A 115 6.72 -5.41 -7.94
N CYS A 116 6.80 -4.28 -8.61
CA CYS A 116 7.85 -3.99 -9.57
C CYS A 116 8.08 -2.49 -9.73
N LYS A 117 9.19 -2.14 -10.37
CA LYS A 117 9.53 -0.77 -10.74
C LYS A 117 10.03 -0.74 -12.19
N PRO A 118 9.20 -0.34 -13.14
CA PRO A 118 9.66 -0.14 -14.50
C PRO A 118 10.72 0.96 -14.58
N ILE A 119 11.83 0.67 -15.25
CA ILE A 119 12.91 1.63 -15.47
C ILE A 119 12.48 2.60 -16.55
N ALA A 120 12.76 3.90 -16.37
CA ALA A 120 12.35 4.96 -17.30
C ALA A 120 10.84 4.94 -17.61
N PHE A 121 10.01 4.72 -16.60
CA PHE A 121 8.57 4.54 -16.70
C PHE A 121 7.89 5.53 -17.65
N ASN A 122 8.22 6.82 -17.52
CA ASN A 122 7.64 7.89 -18.35
C ASN A 122 7.89 7.72 -19.87
N SER A 123 8.96 7.01 -20.25
CA SER A 123 9.28 6.74 -21.67
C SER A 123 8.40 5.65 -22.28
N TYR A 124 7.63 4.92 -21.48
CA TYR A 124 6.79 3.82 -21.94
C TYR A 124 5.29 4.05 -21.74
N ILE A 125 4.89 5.13 -21.07
CA ILE A 125 3.48 5.48 -20.87
C ILE A 125 2.78 5.59 -22.23
N ASN A 126 1.70 4.85 -22.39
CA ASN A 126 0.91 4.79 -23.62
C ASN A 126 -0.61 4.89 -23.37
N ASP A 127 -1.03 5.15 -22.14
CA ASP A 127 -2.41 5.28 -21.73
C ASP A 127 -2.68 6.69 -21.16
N GLU A 128 -3.89 7.22 -21.35
CA GLU A 128 -4.32 8.52 -20.82
C GLU A 128 -4.30 8.59 -19.28
N MET A 129 -4.37 7.44 -18.62
CA MET A 129 -4.28 7.32 -17.16
C MET A 129 -2.83 7.40 -16.63
N GLY A 130 -1.83 7.55 -17.52
CA GLY A 130 -0.43 7.62 -17.15
C GLY A 130 0.17 6.26 -16.75
N ILE A 131 -0.34 5.17 -17.28
CA ILE A 131 0.14 3.80 -17.07
C ILE A 131 0.73 3.21 -18.35
N ILE A 132 1.42 2.09 -18.23
CA ILE A 132 1.93 1.33 -19.37
C ILE A 132 1.01 0.13 -19.59
N ARG A 133 0.26 0.13 -20.69
CA ARG A 133 -0.63 -0.95 -21.08
C ARG A 133 -0.05 -1.73 -22.25
N LYS A 134 -0.01 -3.05 -22.11
CA LYS A 134 0.43 -3.98 -23.17
C LYS A 134 -0.66 -5.01 -23.40
N ASP A 135 -1.60 -4.70 -24.28
CA ASP A 135 -2.77 -5.51 -24.60
C ASP A 135 -3.05 -5.61 -26.11
N ASP A 136 -2.39 -4.79 -26.94
CA ASP A 136 -2.57 -4.81 -28.40
C ASP A 136 -2.04 -6.09 -29.04
N LYS A 137 -0.89 -6.58 -28.56
CA LYS A 137 -0.20 -7.77 -29.09
C LYS A 137 0.46 -8.54 -27.96
N PRO A 138 0.52 -9.90 -28.05
CA PRO A 138 1.33 -10.70 -27.16
C PRO A 138 2.78 -10.22 -27.19
N PHE A 139 3.38 -10.11 -26.03
CA PHE A 139 4.77 -9.70 -25.86
C PHE A 139 5.60 -10.80 -25.19
N LYS A 140 6.91 -10.69 -25.32
CA LYS A 140 7.86 -11.62 -24.73
C LYS A 140 8.32 -11.12 -23.35
N ILE A 141 8.50 -12.06 -22.41
CA ILE A 141 9.00 -11.77 -21.09
C ILE A 141 10.23 -12.64 -20.79
N ILE A 142 11.26 -12.04 -20.23
CA ILE A 142 12.47 -12.73 -19.79
C ILE A 142 12.72 -12.38 -18.33
N THR A 143 12.94 -13.40 -17.50
CA THR A 143 13.14 -13.25 -16.06
C THR A 143 14.55 -13.66 -15.67
N PHE A 144 15.30 -12.77 -15.01
CA PHE A 144 16.63 -13.04 -14.44
C PHE A 144 16.50 -13.21 -12.92
N ASP A 145 17.12 -14.25 -12.36
CA ASP A 145 17.17 -14.47 -10.90
C ASP A 145 18.31 -13.72 -10.20
N HIS A 146 19.14 -13.03 -10.96
CA HIS A 146 20.32 -12.31 -10.51
C HIS A 146 20.41 -10.91 -11.09
N ASN A 147 21.37 -10.12 -10.59
CA ASN A 147 21.59 -8.74 -11.03
C ASN A 147 22.13 -8.70 -12.46
N VAL A 148 21.50 -7.87 -13.29
CA VAL A 148 21.90 -7.68 -14.69
C VAL A 148 22.95 -6.58 -14.79
N THR A 149 24.23 -6.97 -14.98
CA THR A 149 25.39 -6.08 -15.06
C THR A 149 25.87 -5.91 -16.50
N TYR A 150 26.42 -4.77 -16.83
CA TYR A 150 26.92 -4.51 -18.20
C TYR A 150 28.00 -5.50 -18.63
N GLN A 151 28.93 -5.82 -17.73
CA GLN A 151 30.06 -6.73 -18.06
C GLN A 151 29.59 -8.13 -18.48
N MET A 152 28.60 -8.68 -17.81
CA MET A 152 28.13 -10.04 -18.06
C MET A 152 27.02 -10.09 -19.12
N HIS A 153 26.18 -9.06 -19.23
CA HIS A 153 24.92 -9.16 -19.94
C HIS A 153 24.83 -8.30 -21.20
N LYS A 154 25.87 -7.50 -21.55
CA LYS A 154 25.85 -6.64 -22.76
C LYS A 154 25.51 -7.42 -24.03
N THR A 155 26.12 -8.59 -24.20
CA THR A 155 25.88 -9.47 -25.37
C THR A 155 24.47 -10.05 -25.35
N ILE A 156 23.97 -10.44 -24.19
CA ILE A 156 22.61 -10.97 -24.01
C ILE A 156 21.57 -9.88 -24.37
N ILE A 157 21.70 -8.68 -23.79
CA ILE A 157 20.78 -7.57 -24.06
C ILE A 157 20.83 -7.13 -25.51
N SER A 158 22.05 -7.11 -26.11
CA SER A 158 22.20 -6.80 -27.55
C SER A 158 21.52 -7.86 -28.44
N SER A 159 21.65 -9.14 -28.10
CA SER A 159 21.02 -10.25 -28.84
C SER A 159 19.48 -10.22 -28.68
N ILE A 160 18.96 -9.88 -27.49
CA ILE A 160 17.52 -9.67 -27.27
C ILE A 160 17.04 -8.49 -28.14
N SER A 161 17.79 -7.39 -28.20
CA SER A 161 17.44 -6.23 -29.02
C SER A 161 17.39 -6.56 -30.51
N GLN A 162 18.35 -7.34 -31.01
CA GLN A 162 18.35 -7.82 -32.38
C GLN A 162 17.14 -8.74 -32.66
N MET A 163 16.84 -9.66 -31.75
CA MET A 163 15.68 -10.53 -31.86
C MET A 163 14.36 -9.74 -31.85
N ALA A 164 14.23 -8.77 -30.95
CA ALA A 164 13.07 -7.90 -30.86
C ALA A 164 12.82 -7.14 -32.18
N SER A 165 13.88 -6.61 -32.76
CA SER A 165 13.82 -5.90 -34.05
C SER A 165 13.51 -6.84 -35.19
N ALA A 166 14.11 -8.02 -35.24
CA ALA A 166 13.90 -9.00 -36.30
C ALA A 166 12.49 -9.60 -36.31
N THR A 167 11.92 -9.84 -35.14
CA THR A 167 10.59 -10.45 -34.97
C THR A 167 9.46 -9.42 -34.82
N ASN A 168 9.79 -8.13 -34.75
CA ASN A 168 8.87 -7.04 -34.45
C ASN A 168 8.03 -7.33 -33.19
N SER A 169 8.70 -7.90 -32.17
CA SER A 169 8.10 -8.29 -30.89
C SER A 169 8.60 -7.37 -29.78
N GLU A 170 7.74 -7.11 -28.80
CA GLU A 170 8.12 -6.37 -27.61
C GLU A 170 8.65 -7.33 -26.54
N TYR A 171 9.69 -6.92 -25.82
CA TYR A 171 10.31 -7.67 -24.74
C TYR A 171 10.24 -6.90 -23.43
N VAL A 172 9.80 -7.56 -22.38
CA VAL A 172 9.85 -7.08 -20.99
C VAL A 172 10.88 -7.93 -20.24
N ILE A 173 11.91 -7.29 -19.72
CA ILE A 173 13.00 -7.95 -19.01
C ILE A 173 12.86 -7.65 -17.53
N LEU A 174 12.70 -8.69 -16.70
CA LEU A 174 12.57 -8.60 -15.25
C LEU A 174 13.86 -9.06 -14.59
N ALA A 175 14.36 -8.27 -13.61
CA ALA A 175 15.51 -8.65 -12.80
C ALA A 175 15.44 -7.98 -11.42
N PRO A 176 16.17 -8.51 -10.41
CA PRO A 176 16.29 -7.85 -9.11
C PRO A 176 16.95 -6.47 -9.17
N TYR A 177 17.92 -6.31 -10.04
CA TYR A 177 18.65 -5.05 -10.25
C TYR A 177 19.23 -4.96 -11.66
N PHE A 178 19.29 -3.75 -12.20
CA PHE A 178 19.94 -3.43 -13.45
C PHE A 178 21.05 -2.39 -13.23
N ASP A 179 22.20 -2.61 -13.86
CA ASP A 179 23.31 -1.66 -13.89
C ASP A 179 22.89 -0.36 -14.61
N ASP A 180 23.34 0.78 -14.10
CA ASP A 180 23.01 2.11 -14.65
C ASP A 180 23.39 2.27 -16.11
N ILE A 181 24.47 1.59 -16.57
CA ILE A 181 24.89 1.59 -17.96
C ILE A 181 23.84 0.92 -18.84
N ILE A 182 23.32 -0.24 -18.43
CA ILE A 182 22.26 -0.96 -19.16
C ILE A 182 20.98 -0.12 -19.16
N CYS A 183 20.60 0.44 -18.02
CA CYS A 183 19.44 1.32 -17.92
C CYS A 183 19.54 2.48 -18.90
N SER A 184 20.70 3.14 -18.96
CA SER A 184 20.94 4.28 -19.84
C SER A 184 20.89 3.89 -21.33
N ILE A 185 21.44 2.74 -21.70
CA ILE A 185 21.41 2.25 -23.09
C ILE A 185 19.97 1.99 -23.52
N VAL A 186 19.20 1.24 -22.72
CA VAL A 186 17.83 0.88 -23.06
C VAL A 186 16.93 2.12 -23.06
N GLN A 187 17.10 3.03 -22.11
CA GLN A 187 16.36 4.29 -22.07
C GLN A 187 16.63 5.17 -23.30
N ASN A 188 17.90 5.36 -23.67
CA ASN A 188 18.25 6.14 -24.86
C ASN A 188 17.66 5.55 -26.15
N ASN A 189 17.67 4.22 -26.27
CA ASN A 189 17.03 3.53 -27.39
C ASN A 189 15.50 3.74 -27.40
N ALA A 190 14.86 3.62 -26.24
CA ALA A 190 13.42 3.85 -26.11
C ALA A 190 13.04 5.29 -26.48
N ASP A 191 13.77 6.28 -25.99
CA ASP A 191 13.55 7.69 -26.31
C ASP A 191 13.78 7.99 -27.79
N GLN A 192 14.77 7.34 -28.42
CA GLN A 192 15.02 7.47 -29.86
C GLN A 192 13.87 6.88 -30.69
N MET A 193 13.41 5.68 -30.36
CA MET A 193 12.28 5.04 -31.05
C MET A 193 11.00 5.90 -30.91
N ARG A 194 10.75 6.43 -29.73
CA ARG A 194 9.60 7.30 -29.47
C ARG A 194 9.63 8.60 -30.28
N ARG A 195 10.80 9.22 -30.41
CA ARG A 195 10.98 10.40 -31.28
C ARG A 195 10.71 10.08 -32.76
N GLN A 196 10.88 8.83 -33.18
CA GLN A 196 10.57 8.33 -34.51
C GLN A 196 9.10 7.87 -34.67
N GLY A 197 8.27 8.02 -33.63
CA GLY A 197 6.89 7.56 -33.62
C GLY A 197 6.74 6.03 -33.49
N GLN A 198 7.81 5.33 -33.05
CA GLN A 198 7.82 3.88 -32.87
C GLN A 198 7.63 3.51 -31.40
N ILE A 199 7.03 2.35 -31.16
CA ILE A 199 6.89 1.79 -29.81
C ILE A 199 8.24 1.17 -29.41
N PRO A 200 8.79 1.49 -28.21
CA PRO A 200 10.00 0.87 -27.71
C PRO A 200 9.83 -0.65 -27.58
N ASN A 201 10.76 -1.39 -28.14
CA ASN A 201 10.70 -2.86 -28.22
C ASN A 201 11.28 -3.59 -27.01
N ILE A 202 11.98 -2.91 -26.10
CA ILE A 202 12.51 -3.48 -24.86
C ILE A 202 12.15 -2.57 -23.69
N MET A 203 11.62 -3.15 -22.63
CA MET A 203 11.34 -2.49 -21.35
C MET A 203 12.03 -3.25 -20.21
N LEU A 204 12.72 -2.53 -19.33
CA LEU A 204 13.32 -3.09 -18.13
C LEU A 204 12.39 -2.87 -16.92
N VAL A 205 12.21 -3.92 -16.15
CA VAL A 205 11.36 -3.90 -14.95
C VAL A 205 12.12 -4.50 -13.77
N GLN A 206 12.40 -3.68 -12.78
CA GLN A 206 13.07 -4.14 -11.56
C GLN A 206 12.05 -4.74 -10.59
N ILE A 207 12.39 -5.91 -10.03
CA ILE A 207 11.61 -6.54 -8.97
C ILE A 207 12.29 -6.25 -7.63
N PRO A 208 11.59 -5.63 -6.63
CA PRO A 208 12.18 -5.30 -5.34
C PRO A 208 12.74 -6.53 -4.62
N THR A 209 13.95 -6.41 -4.06
CA THR A 209 14.68 -7.52 -3.43
C THR A 209 14.30 -7.76 -1.97
N ALA A 210 13.27 -7.09 -1.46
CA ALA A 210 12.85 -7.22 -0.08
C ALA A 210 12.53 -8.68 0.29
N LEU A 211 13.18 -9.18 1.33
CA LEU A 211 12.90 -10.47 1.98
C LEU A 211 12.92 -11.73 1.07
N ASN A 212 13.76 -11.74 0.03
CA ASN A 212 13.85 -12.85 -0.96
C ASN A 212 12.56 -13.13 -1.74
N MET A 213 11.57 -12.24 -1.68
CA MET A 213 10.30 -12.36 -2.41
C MET A 213 10.48 -12.27 -3.92
N HIS A 214 11.52 -11.58 -4.38
CA HIS A 214 11.84 -11.44 -5.80
C HIS A 214 12.05 -12.79 -6.50
N GLN A 215 12.74 -13.75 -5.86
CA GLN A 215 12.97 -15.07 -6.44
C GLN A 215 11.65 -15.84 -6.64
N LEU A 216 10.74 -15.75 -5.68
CA LEU A 216 9.43 -16.38 -5.78
C LEU A 216 8.60 -15.75 -6.89
N ALA A 217 8.56 -14.40 -6.98
CA ALA A 217 7.84 -13.70 -8.03
C ALA A 217 8.41 -14.01 -9.42
N ILE A 218 9.74 -14.04 -9.57
CA ILE A 218 10.43 -14.42 -10.81
C ILE A 218 10.07 -15.84 -11.24
N ASN A 219 10.08 -16.79 -10.31
CA ASN A 219 9.69 -18.18 -10.58
C ASN A 219 8.20 -18.27 -10.97
N ASP A 220 7.32 -17.57 -10.26
CA ASP A 220 5.89 -17.57 -10.55
C ASP A 220 5.63 -17.02 -11.96
N ILE A 221 6.23 -15.87 -12.30
CA ILE A 221 6.11 -15.25 -13.63
C ILE A 221 6.68 -16.17 -14.72
N SER A 222 7.78 -16.87 -14.46
CA SER A 222 8.35 -17.82 -15.43
C SER A 222 7.39 -18.98 -15.73
N VAL A 223 6.65 -19.46 -14.73
CA VAL A 223 5.62 -20.50 -14.92
C VAL A 223 4.42 -19.94 -15.69
N LEU A 224 3.96 -18.74 -15.35
CA LEU A 224 2.82 -18.08 -15.99
C LEU A 224 3.10 -17.77 -17.48
N SER A 225 4.33 -17.39 -17.81
CA SER A 225 4.75 -17.08 -19.19
C SER A 225 5.26 -18.30 -19.97
N ASN A 226 5.30 -19.48 -19.35
CA ASN A 226 5.88 -20.70 -19.92
C ASN A 226 7.35 -20.53 -20.34
N SER A 227 8.14 -19.85 -19.54
CA SER A 227 9.58 -19.64 -19.76
C SER A 227 10.44 -20.40 -18.76
N ILE A 228 11.75 -20.33 -18.95
CA ILE A 228 12.76 -20.76 -18.00
C ILE A 228 13.43 -19.51 -17.43
N VAL A 229 13.69 -19.50 -16.13
CA VAL A 229 14.42 -18.40 -15.48
C VAL A 229 15.86 -18.34 -15.99
N PHE A 230 16.29 -17.16 -16.40
CA PHE A 230 17.65 -16.91 -16.85
C PHE A 230 18.59 -16.83 -15.64
N THR A 231 19.22 -17.94 -15.31
CA THR A 231 20.15 -18.03 -14.18
C THR A 231 21.54 -17.50 -14.53
N GLU A 232 22.32 -17.10 -13.52
CA GLU A 232 23.71 -16.66 -13.72
C GLU A 232 24.56 -17.72 -14.46
N THR A 233 24.34 -19.00 -14.16
CA THR A 233 25.01 -20.10 -14.87
C THR A 233 24.64 -20.13 -16.34
N LEU A 234 23.36 -19.96 -16.65
CA LEU A 234 22.87 -19.93 -18.03
C LEU A 234 23.40 -18.70 -18.80
N ALA A 235 23.61 -17.58 -18.11
CA ALA A 235 24.25 -16.38 -18.70
C ALA A 235 25.71 -16.65 -19.09
N LYS A 236 26.45 -17.39 -18.27
CA LYS A 236 27.82 -17.83 -18.60
C LYS A 236 27.82 -18.75 -19.81
N VAL A 237 26.94 -19.76 -19.83
CA VAL A 237 26.76 -20.67 -20.98
C VAL A 237 26.43 -19.90 -22.25
N PHE A 238 25.51 -18.94 -22.17
CA PHE A 238 25.16 -18.08 -23.30
C PHE A 238 26.38 -17.34 -23.86
N ASN A 239 27.15 -16.69 -22.99
CA ASN A 239 28.34 -15.92 -23.42
C ASN A 239 29.40 -16.82 -24.04
N THR A 240 29.61 -18.02 -23.53
CA THR A 240 30.54 -19.01 -24.11
C THR A 240 30.06 -19.45 -25.50
N LEU A 241 28.78 -19.81 -25.64
CA LEU A 241 28.21 -20.18 -26.94
C LEU A 241 28.21 -19.02 -27.93
N TYR A 242 27.94 -17.79 -27.47
CA TYR A 242 28.00 -16.59 -28.31
C TYR A 242 29.41 -16.32 -28.81
N HIS A 243 30.42 -16.43 -27.91
CA HIS A 243 31.83 -16.29 -28.28
C HIS A 243 32.21 -17.35 -29.31
N ASN A 244 31.89 -18.62 -29.06
CA ASN A 244 32.21 -19.72 -29.96
C ASN A 244 31.53 -19.56 -31.35
N ALA A 245 30.31 -19.02 -31.37
CA ALA A 245 29.58 -18.78 -32.62
C ALA A 245 30.15 -17.58 -33.44
N THR A 246 30.87 -16.67 -32.78
CA THR A 246 31.45 -15.46 -33.41
C THR A 246 32.95 -15.59 -33.67
N CYS A 247 33.60 -16.69 -33.19
CA CYS A 247 35.03 -16.93 -33.44
C CYS A 247 35.31 -17.25 -34.91
N GLU A 248 36.33 -16.61 -35.45
CA GLU A 248 36.81 -16.87 -36.80
C GLU A 248 37.79 -18.06 -36.88
N LYS A 249 38.42 -18.45 -35.73
CA LYS A 249 39.43 -19.50 -35.67
C LYS A 249 39.01 -20.60 -34.70
N GLU A 250 39.21 -21.86 -35.08
CA GLU A 250 38.94 -23.02 -34.21
C GLU A 250 39.78 -23.04 -32.93
N GLU A 251 40.94 -22.40 -32.93
CA GLU A 251 41.87 -22.32 -31.80
C GLU A 251 41.30 -21.44 -30.68
N ASP A 252 40.41 -20.51 -30.98
CA ASP A 252 39.78 -19.55 -30.04
C ASP A 252 38.48 -20.08 -29.43
N ILE A 253 38.08 -21.33 -29.79
CA ILE A 253 36.87 -21.96 -29.26
C ILE A 253 37.08 -22.32 -27.78
N ILE A 254 36.23 -21.75 -26.92
CA ILE A 254 36.24 -22.06 -25.49
C ILE A 254 35.55 -23.42 -25.26
N LYS A 255 36.34 -24.39 -24.79
CA LYS A 255 35.84 -25.69 -24.33
C LYS A 255 35.60 -25.60 -22.84
N ASP A 256 34.37 -25.30 -22.44
CA ASP A 256 33.98 -25.24 -21.04
C ASP A 256 33.20 -26.50 -20.67
N SER A 257 33.64 -27.17 -19.61
CA SER A 257 32.99 -28.40 -19.09
C SER A 257 31.51 -28.14 -18.67
N ILE A 258 31.14 -26.92 -18.43
CA ILE A 258 29.74 -26.51 -18.20
C ILE A 258 28.82 -26.83 -19.38
N LEU A 259 29.32 -26.74 -20.63
CA LEU A 259 28.55 -27.05 -21.84
C LEU A 259 28.26 -28.58 -21.96
N GLU A 260 29.06 -29.42 -21.33
CA GLU A 260 28.90 -30.88 -21.36
C GLU A 260 27.86 -31.38 -20.35
N LEU A 261 27.40 -30.51 -19.43
CA LEU A 261 26.36 -30.88 -18.46
C LEU A 261 25.03 -31.19 -19.19
N PRO A 262 24.34 -32.29 -18.84
CA PRO A 262 23.13 -32.74 -19.54
C PRO A 262 22.07 -31.70 -19.71
N GLN A 263 21.96 -30.76 -18.73
CA GLN A 263 20.99 -29.68 -18.72
C GLN A 263 21.29 -28.60 -19.77
N PHE A 264 22.55 -28.44 -20.21
CA PHE A 264 22.97 -27.41 -21.17
C PHE A 264 23.35 -28.01 -22.52
N ALA A 265 23.64 -29.32 -22.59
CA ALA A 265 23.98 -30.02 -23.82
C ALA A 265 22.89 -29.94 -24.93
N LYS A 266 21.67 -29.58 -24.53
CA LYS A 266 20.55 -29.37 -25.48
C LYS A 266 20.69 -28.09 -26.31
N TYR A 267 21.51 -27.12 -25.89
CA TYR A 267 21.63 -25.85 -26.57
C TYR A 267 22.70 -25.89 -27.67
N SER A 268 22.26 -25.81 -28.90
CA SER A 268 23.15 -25.78 -30.08
C SER A 268 23.79 -24.41 -30.32
N GLY A 269 23.29 -23.34 -29.69
CA GLY A 269 23.78 -21.98 -29.82
C GLY A 269 23.06 -21.00 -28.89
N PRO A 270 23.48 -19.73 -28.86
CA PRO A 270 22.92 -18.72 -27.96
C PRO A 270 21.44 -18.44 -28.24
N GLN A 271 20.99 -18.59 -29.47
CA GLN A 271 19.59 -18.36 -29.85
C GLN A 271 18.64 -19.36 -29.20
N ALA A 272 19.03 -20.63 -29.12
CA ALA A 272 18.23 -21.67 -28.48
C ALA A 272 17.99 -21.38 -26.99
N ILE A 273 18.96 -20.74 -26.31
CA ILE A 273 18.78 -20.27 -24.93
C ILE A 273 17.76 -19.15 -24.87
N LEU A 274 17.84 -18.15 -25.77
CA LEU A 274 16.91 -17.03 -25.78
C LEU A 274 15.47 -17.49 -26.05
N GLU A 275 15.27 -18.49 -26.90
CA GLU A 275 13.97 -19.09 -27.16
C GLU A 275 13.37 -19.75 -25.90
N ASP A 276 14.18 -20.53 -25.17
CA ASP A 276 13.74 -21.21 -23.95
C ASP A 276 13.42 -20.26 -22.79
N VAL A 277 14.17 -19.16 -22.65
CA VAL A 277 13.96 -18.17 -21.58
C VAL A 277 12.90 -17.12 -21.94
N SER A 278 12.52 -17.02 -23.22
CA SER A 278 11.53 -16.06 -23.68
C SER A 278 10.12 -16.61 -23.54
N GLY A 279 9.45 -16.27 -22.44
CA GLY A 279 8.04 -16.55 -22.25
C GLY A 279 7.15 -15.65 -23.11
N THR A 280 5.88 -15.97 -23.20
CA THR A 280 4.87 -15.17 -23.89
C THR A 280 3.74 -14.80 -22.93
N ILE A 281 3.36 -13.54 -22.91
CA ILE A 281 2.22 -13.02 -22.17
C ILE A 281 1.29 -12.32 -23.14
N LYS A 282 -0.03 -12.48 -22.96
CA LYS A 282 -1.04 -11.87 -23.80
C LYS A 282 -1.18 -10.39 -23.49
N SER A 283 -1.40 -10.05 -22.24
CA SER A 283 -1.59 -8.68 -21.80
C SER A 283 -1.01 -8.42 -20.42
N ALA A 284 -0.55 -7.23 -20.17
CA ALA A 284 -0.12 -6.76 -18.87
C ALA A 284 -0.28 -5.24 -18.73
N VAL A 285 -0.43 -4.81 -17.49
CA VAL A 285 -0.44 -3.40 -17.10
C VAL A 285 0.72 -3.17 -16.14
N PHE A 286 1.49 -2.10 -16.35
CA PHE A 286 2.56 -1.70 -15.45
C PHE A 286 2.30 -0.29 -14.94
N GLU A 287 2.37 -0.16 -13.62
CA GLU A 287 2.32 1.07 -12.87
C GLU A 287 3.70 1.38 -12.28
N PRO A 288 3.90 2.55 -11.66
CA PRO A 288 5.20 2.90 -11.09
C PRO A 288 5.75 1.91 -10.06
N THR A 289 4.86 1.19 -9.36
CA THR A 289 5.21 0.29 -8.24
C THR A 289 4.67 -1.12 -8.37
N GLU A 290 3.78 -1.37 -9.33
CA GLU A 290 3.12 -2.67 -9.51
C GLU A 290 3.06 -3.09 -10.97
N GLY A 291 3.09 -4.41 -11.20
CA GLY A 291 2.79 -5.05 -12.48
C GLY A 291 1.62 -6.00 -12.35
N PHE A 292 0.78 -6.04 -13.37
CA PHE A 292 -0.37 -6.94 -13.43
C PHE A 292 -0.36 -7.69 -14.76
N ILE A 293 -0.15 -9.01 -14.72
CA ILE A 293 -0.19 -9.91 -15.87
C ILE A 293 -1.60 -10.47 -15.98
N GLN A 294 -2.25 -10.26 -17.12
CA GLN A 294 -3.61 -10.70 -17.41
C GLN A 294 -3.60 -11.86 -18.41
N ASP A 295 -4.68 -12.64 -18.44
CA ASP A 295 -4.95 -13.68 -19.45
C ASP A 295 -3.77 -14.65 -19.72
N TYR A 296 -2.97 -14.94 -18.69
CA TYR A 296 -1.79 -15.81 -18.80
C TYR A 296 -2.15 -17.29 -19.11
N GLU A 297 -3.41 -17.70 -18.87
CA GLU A 297 -3.86 -19.09 -19.09
C GLU A 297 -3.73 -19.55 -20.56
N GLU A 298 -3.69 -18.61 -21.50
CA GLU A 298 -3.57 -18.93 -22.94
C GLU A 298 -2.19 -19.46 -23.31
N TYR A 299 -1.14 -18.94 -22.66
CA TYR A 299 0.26 -19.26 -22.98
C TYR A 299 0.96 -20.10 -21.92
N CYS A 300 0.42 -20.21 -20.70
CA CYS A 300 1.04 -20.98 -19.64
C CYS A 300 0.99 -22.49 -19.89
N ASN A 301 1.95 -23.21 -19.34
CA ASN A 301 1.90 -24.65 -19.28
C ASN A 301 0.99 -25.08 -18.12
N LYS A 302 -0.20 -25.58 -18.41
CA LYS A 302 -1.22 -25.95 -17.41
C LYS A 302 -0.69 -26.91 -16.36
N ALA A 303 0.13 -27.90 -16.75
CA ALA A 303 0.67 -28.87 -15.81
C ALA A 303 1.67 -28.22 -14.84
N ARG A 304 2.53 -27.28 -15.33
CA ARG A 304 3.43 -26.50 -14.47
C ARG A 304 2.68 -25.57 -13.54
N LEU A 305 1.62 -24.92 -14.05
CA LEU A 305 0.77 -24.04 -13.26
C LEU A 305 0.04 -24.81 -12.15
N GLU A 306 -0.57 -25.94 -12.46
CA GLU A 306 -1.24 -26.81 -11.47
C GLU A 306 -0.25 -27.33 -10.41
N ALA A 307 0.97 -27.69 -10.82
CA ALA A 307 2.01 -28.10 -9.88
C ALA A 307 2.41 -26.95 -8.94
N LEU A 308 2.59 -25.74 -9.48
CA LEU A 308 2.88 -24.54 -8.70
C LEU A 308 1.76 -24.22 -7.71
N LEU A 309 0.51 -24.20 -8.17
CA LEU A 309 -0.66 -23.92 -7.32
C LEU A 309 -0.80 -24.96 -6.20
N ARG A 310 -0.55 -26.25 -6.49
CA ARG A 310 -0.57 -27.32 -5.49
C ARG A 310 0.51 -27.12 -4.44
N ASP A 311 1.75 -26.86 -4.87
CA ASP A 311 2.88 -26.62 -3.95
C ASP A 311 2.63 -25.40 -3.04
N VAL A 312 2.19 -24.30 -3.60
CA VAL A 312 1.89 -23.08 -2.83
C VAL A 312 0.71 -23.26 -1.88
N THR A 313 -0.32 -24.00 -2.30
CA THR A 313 -1.46 -24.35 -1.43
C THR A 313 -1.00 -25.21 -0.25
N GLU A 314 -0.18 -26.24 -0.51
CA GLU A 314 0.34 -27.12 0.53
C GLU A 314 1.24 -26.34 1.52
N GLN A 315 2.08 -25.44 1.02
CA GLN A 315 2.90 -24.57 1.88
C GLN A 315 2.05 -23.65 2.74
N TYR A 316 1.00 -23.04 2.15
CA TYR A 316 0.07 -22.17 2.87
C TYR A 316 -0.65 -22.94 3.98
N GLU A 317 -1.24 -24.10 3.68
CA GLU A 317 -1.97 -24.89 4.68
C GLU A 317 -1.07 -25.38 5.82
N LYS A 318 0.15 -25.82 5.50
CA LYS A 318 1.14 -26.22 6.52
C LYS A 318 1.51 -25.05 7.45
N LYS A 319 1.78 -23.88 6.87
CA LYS A 319 2.15 -22.70 7.65
C LYS A 319 0.97 -22.14 8.44
N LYS A 320 -0.24 -22.13 7.87
CA LYS A 320 -1.48 -21.75 8.55
C LYS A 320 -1.73 -22.63 9.78
N ALA A 321 -1.63 -23.95 9.63
CA ALA A 321 -1.80 -24.88 10.73
C ALA A 321 -0.75 -24.71 11.85
N LYS A 322 0.46 -24.24 11.51
CA LYS A 322 1.49 -23.88 12.48
C LYS A 322 1.22 -22.54 13.11
N ALA A 323 0.84 -21.54 12.31
CA ALA A 323 0.55 -20.18 12.75
C ALA A 323 -0.59 -20.12 13.77
N VAL A 324 -1.67 -20.87 13.54
CA VAL A 324 -2.81 -20.97 14.46
C VAL A 324 -2.40 -21.58 15.82
N LYS A 325 -1.39 -22.44 15.86
CA LYS A 325 -0.90 -23.09 17.09
C LYS A 325 0.14 -22.28 17.84
N THR A 326 0.65 -21.21 17.26
CA THR A 326 1.77 -20.45 17.80
C THR A 326 1.28 -19.06 18.18
N LEU A 327 1.62 -18.60 19.37
CA LEU A 327 1.38 -17.25 19.83
C LEU A 327 1.94 -16.24 18.82
N ASN A 328 1.13 -15.29 18.37
CA ASN A 328 1.47 -14.35 17.27
C ASN A 328 1.86 -15.03 15.94
N GLY A 329 1.58 -16.32 15.76
CA GLY A 329 1.93 -17.01 14.52
C GLY A 329 1.21 -16.47 13.29
N LEU A 330 0.01 -15.91 13.45
CA LEU A 330 -0.74 -15.22 12.38
C LEU A 330 -0.08 -13.89 11.97
N LEU A 331 0.76 -13.30 12.83
CA LEU A 331 1.57 -12.11 12.55
C LEU A 331 2.99 -12.47 12.11
N ASP A 332 3.31 -13.76 12.00
CA ASP A 332 4.61 -14.22 11.51
C ASP A 332 4.79 -13.78 10.05
N LYS A 333 5.84 -13.04 9.78
CA LYS A 333 6.16 -12.53 8.44
C LYS A 333 6.23 -13.65 7.39
N ASP A 334 6.76 -14.80 7.75
CA ASP A 334 6.87 -15.95 6.85
C ASP A 334 5.50 -16.54 6.49
N PHE A 335 4.57 -16.56 7.44
CA PHE A 335 3.18 -16.93 7.18
C PHE A 335 2.49 -15.90 6.29
N LEU A 336 2.57 -14.61 6.63
CA LEU A 336 1.94 -13.52 5.87
C LEU A 336 2.44 -13.48 4.41
N PHE A 337 3.73 -13.72 4.19
CA PHE A 337 4.27 -13.80 2.82
C PHE A 337 3.73 -14.99 2.04
N THR A 338 3.62 -16.14 2.68
CA THR A 338 3.07 -17.33 2.01
C THR A 338 1.59 -17.14 1.69
N GLN A 339 0.84 -16.53 2.59
CA GLN A 339 -0.55 -16.16 2.40
C GLN A 339 -0.69 -15.17 1.22
N LEU A 340 0.11 -14.12 1.20
CA LEU A 340 0.10 -13.13 0.10
C LEU A 340 0.39 -13.80 -1.25
N ARG A 341 1.41 -14.67 -1.32
CA ARG A 341 1.75 -15.40 -2.55
C ARG A 341 0.61 -16.32 -2.99
N TYR A 342 0.03 -17.09 -2.05
CA TYR A 342 -1.12 -17.96 -2.32
C TYR A 342 -2.30 -17.17 -2.89
N THR A 343 -2.60 -16.02 -2.30
CA THR A 343 -3.68 -15.16 -2.72
C THR A 343 -3.42 -14.56 -4.11
N LYS A 344 -2.19 -14.09 -4.38
CA LYS A 344 -1.78 -13.55 -5.70
C LYS A 344 -1.88 -14.59 -6.82
N LEU A 345 -1.54 -15.85 -6.55
CA LEU A 345 -1.56 -16.93 -7.55
C LEU A 345 -2.96 -17.51 -7.81
N LYS A 346 -3.91 -17.39 -6.88
CA LYS A 346 -5.30 -17.77 -7.13
C LYS A 346 -6.00 -16.94 -8.22
N GLY A 347 -5.43 -15.80 -8.56
CA GLY A 347 -5.56 -15.18 -9.88
C GLY A 347 -6.84 -14.40 -10.20
N ASN A 348 -7.87 -14.42 -9.35
CA ASN A 348 -9.05 -13.58 -9.59
C ASN A 348 -8.96 -12.33 -8.72
N SER A 349 -9.00 -11.15 -9.32
CA SER A 349 -8.92 -9.86 -8.64
C SER A 349 -10.15 -9.03 -8.98
N GLY A 350 -10.79 -8.46 -7.98
CA GLY A 350 -11.82 -7.45 -8.19
C GLY A 350 -11.18 -6.09 -8.42
N ILE A 351 -11.70 -5.31 -9.36
CA ILE A 351 -11.33 -3.91 -9.55
C ILE A 351 -12.58 -3.07 -9.38
N ILE A 352 -12.58 -2.18 -8.39
CA ILE A 352 -13.62 -1.19 -8.20
C ILE A 352 -13.15 0.11 -8.86
N LYS A 353 -13.89 0.58 -9.86
CA LYS A 353 -13.64 1.84 -10.57
C LYS A 353 -14.55 2.90 -9.98
N VAL A 354 -13.95 3.81 -9.21
CA VAL A 354 -14.67 4.86 -8.50
C VAL A 354 -15.02 5.98 -9.47
N GLY A 355 -16.30 6.10 -9.79
CA GLY A 355 -16.88 7.19 -10.54
C GLY A 355 -17.47 8.28 -9.63
N GLY A 356 -17.87 9.40 -10.21
CA GLY A 356 -18.50 10.48 -9.49
C GLY A 356 -18.45 11.80 -10.23
N ILE A 357 -19.28 12.75 -9.79
CA ILE A 357 -19.43 14.06 -10.45
C ILE A 357 -18.27 15.00 -10.10
N SER A 358 -17.68 14.88 -8.90
CA SER A 358 -16.59 15.75 -8.47
C SER A 358 -15.37 14.95 -7.99
N ASP A 359 -14.17 15.49 -8.20
CA ASP A 359 -12.91 14.86 -7.76
C ASP A 359 -12.83 14.72 -6.23
N ILE A 360 -13.47 15.62 -5.48
CA ILE A 360 -13.52 15.53 -4.01
C ILE A 360 -14.35 14.32 -3.59
N GLN A 361 -15.53 14.12 -4.20
CA GLN A 361 -16.37 12.97 -3.94
C GLN A 361 -15.64 11.67 -4.28
N LYS A 362 -15.02 11.57 -5.46
CA LYS A 362 -14.27 10.37 -5.88
C LYS A 362 -13.15 10.02 -4.88
N ARG A 363 -12.45 11.02 -4.34
CA ARG A 363 -11.42 10.78 -3.32
C ARG A 363 -12.02 10.28 -2.01
N CYS A 364 -13.09 10.90 -1.52
CA CYS A 364 -13.78 10.46 -0.31
C CYS A 364 -14.34 9.04 -0.47
N ASP A 365 -14.95 8.74 -1.62
CA ASP A 365 -15.49 7.42 -1.92
C ASP A 365 -14.36 6.37 -2.04
N LYS A 366 -13.23 6.75 -2.66
CA LYS A 366 -12.04 5.90 -2.72
C LYS A 366 -11.50 5.60 -1.32
N ASP A 367 -11.30 6.62 -0.48
CA ASP A 367 -10.79 6.43 0.89
C ASP A 367 -11.73 5.52 1.69
N SER A 368 -13.05 5.71 1.57
CA SER A 368 -14.06 4.86 2.22
C SER A 368 -14.03 3.41 1.73
N LEU A 369 -13.83 3.20 0.42
CA LEU A 369 -13.70 1.86 -0.17
C LEU A 369 -12.36 1.19 0.22
N ASP A 370 -11.25 1.94 0.25
CA ASP A 370 -9.95 1.43 0.70
C ASP A 370 -10.05 0.90 2.13
N ASP A 371 -10.68 1.65 3.04
CA ASP A 371 -10.92 1.22 4.42
C ASP A 371 -11.79 -0.04 4.48
N ALA A 372 -12.87 -0.09 3.68
CA ALA A 372 -13.77 -1.23 3.65
C ALA A 372 -13.11 -2.49 3.09
N VAL A 373 -12.32 -2.38 2.03
CA VAL A 373 -11.60 -3.50 1.43
C VAL A 373 -10.57 -4.07 2.42
N LEU A 374 -9.83 -3.20 3.12
CA LEU A 374 -8.87 -3.63 4.14
C LEU A 374 -9.57 -4.32 5.32
N ALA A 375 -10.70 -3.78 5.80
CA ALA A 375 -11.48 -4.37 6.87
C ALA A 375 -12.06 -5.74 6.47
N CYS A 376 -12.63 -5.85 5.27
CA CYS A 376 -13.16 -7.11 4.74
C CYS A 376 -12.08 -8.17 4.54
N ARG A 377 -10.92 -7.77 4.01
CA ARG A 377 -9.76 -8.64 3.87
C ARG A 377 -9.32 -9.19 5.22
N SER A 378 -9.18 -8.31 6.19
CA SER A 378 -8.78 -8.68 7.55
C SER A 378 -9.81 -9.61 8.21
N ALA A 379 -11.11 -9.36 8.04
CA ALA A 379 -12.17 -10.22 8.56
C ALA A 379 -12.21 -11.59 7.86
N PHE A 380 -11.97 -11.64 6.56
CA PHE A 380 -11.89 -12.88 5.79
C PHE A 380 -10.71 -13.77 6.21
N GLU A 381 -9.55 -13.13 6.46
CA GLU A 381 -8.31 -13.84 6.81
C GLU A 381 -8.27 -14.30 8.27
N ASN A 382 -8.72 -13.43 9.20
CA ASN A 382 -8.52 -13.61 10.64
C ASN A 382 -9.82 -13.86 11.43
N GLY A 383 -10.97 -13.72 10.78
CA GLY A 383 -12.27 -13.80 11.41
C GLY A 383 -12.77 -12.44 11.92
N TYR A 384 -14.01 -12.43 12.36
CA TYR A 384 -14.70 -11.25 12.87
C TYR A 384 -15.27 -11.47 14.26
N VAL A 385 -15.52 -10.37 14.95
CA VAL A 385 -16.08 -10.31 16.31
C VAL A 385 -17.13 -9.19 16.38
N ARG A 386 -17.80 -9.07 17.52
CA ARG A 386 -18.68 -7.94 17.80
C ARG A 386 -17.93 -6.61 17.68
N GLY A 387 -18.54 -5.64 17.03
CA GLY A 387 -17.99 -4.30 16.89
C GLY A 387 -17.92 -3.51 18.21
N MET A 388 -17.50 -2.24 18.11
CA MET A 388 -17.40 -1.31 19.25
C MET A 388 -16.39 -1.74 20.33
N CYS A 389 -15.38 -2.53 19.98
CA CYS A 389 -14.35 -3.06 20.89
C CYS A 389 -14.92 -3.86 22.07
N LEU A 390 -16.10 -4.43 21.92
CA LEU A 390 -16.78 -5.19 23.01
C LEU A 390 -15.98 -6.39 23.46
N GLU A 391 -15.22 -7.05 22.58
CA GLU A 391 -14.40 -8.20 22.96
C GLU A 391 -13.23 -7.80 23.86
N ILE A 392 -12.61 -6.63 23.64
CA ILE A 392 -11.56 -6.11 24.52
C ILE A 392 -12.14 -5.82 25.92
N ILE A 393 -13.32 -5.17 25.96
CA ILE A 393 -14.01 -4.86 27.21
C ILE A 393 -14.37 -6.17 27.95
N GLN A 394 -14.93 -7.15 27.24
CA GLN A 394 -15.30 -8.46 27.80
C GLN A 394 -14.09 -9.23 28.34
N ALA A 395 -12.97 -9.24 27.60
CA ALA A 395 -11.75 -9.90 28.04
C ALA A 395 -11.19 -9.27 29.33
N CYS A 396 -11.20 -7.93 29.40
CA CYS A 396 -10.80 -7.19 30.61
C CYS A 396 -11.76 -7.46 31.77
N ASP A 397 -13.07 -7.43 31.53
CA ASP A 397 -14.09 -7.71 32.55
C ASP A 397 -13.97 -9.12 33.13
N ASN A 398 -13.79 -10.11 32.29
CA ASN A 398 -13.55 -11.50 32.67
C ASN A 398 -12.30 -11.64 33.55
N TYR A 399 -11.21 -10.96 33.17
CA TYR A 399 -9.98 -10.95 33.95
C TYR A 399 -10.22 -10.31 35.33
N ILE A 400 -10.80 -9.10 35.37
CA ILE A 400 -11.08 -8.34 36.58
C ILE A 400 -12.01 -9.14 37.52
N SER A 401 -13.05 -9.77 37.00
CA SER A 401 -13.99 -10.60 37.73
C SER A 401 -13.34 -11.88 38.33
N SER A 402 -12.30 -12.39 37.66
CA SER A 402 -11.55 -13.58 38.12
C SER A 402 -10.49 -13.30 39.19
N LEU A 403 -10.22 -12.01 39.51
CA LEU A 403 -9.14 -11.60 40.40
C LEU A 403 -9.30 -12.20 41.79
N LYS A 404 -8.36 -13.06 42.20
CA LYS A 404 -8.15 -13.50 43.55
C LYS A 404 -7.15 -12.56 44.25
N ARG A 405 -7.34 -12.24 45.51
CA ARG A 405 -6.61 -11.25 46.34
C ARG A 405 -5.06 -11.29 46.34
N LYS A 406 -4.41 -12.16 45.58
CA LYS A 406 -2.94 -12.33 45.50
C LYS A 406 -2.32 -12.07 44.14
N ALA A 407 -3.04 -11.46 43.21
CA ALA A 407 -2.51 -11.15 41.88
C ALA A 407 -1.60 -9.89 41.92
N ASP A 408 -0.70 -9.79 40.94
CA ASP A 408 0.19 -8.65 40.75
C ASP A 408 -0.65 -7.36 40.64
N ARG A 409 -0.45 -6.43 41.58
CA ARG A 409 -1.24 -5.21 41.67
C ARG A 409 -1.04 -4.32 40.46
N VAL A 410 0.20 -4.18 39.96
CA VAL A 410 0.51 -3.35 38.80
C VAL A 410 -0.23 -3.88 37.56
N LYS A 411 -0.20 -5.19 37.38
CA LYS A 411 -0.89 -5.87 36.26
C LYS A 411 -2.39 -5.66 36.33
N ASN A 412 -2.99 -5.81 37.51
CA ASN A 412 -4.42 -5.62 37.73
C ASN A 412 -4.86 -4.18 37.43
N GLU A 413 -4.11 -3.21 37.90
CA GLU A 413 -4.38 -1.79 37.65
C GLU A 413 -4.27 -1.44 36.18
N ILE A 414 -3.35 -2.08 35.42
CA ILE A 414 -3.25 -1.90 33.96
C ILE A 414 -4.49 -2.46 33.26
N TYR A 415 -4.97 -3.65 33.62
CA TYR A 415 -6.22 -4.20 33.08
C TYR A 415 -7.41 -3.29 33.36
N ILE A 416 -7.53 -2.76 34.59
CA ILE A 416 -8.59 -1.81 34.96
C ILE A 416 -8.48 -0.51 34.12
N ALA A 417 -7.28 -0.01 33.90
CA ALA A 417 -7.09 1.20 33.12
C ALA A 417 -7.44 0.99 31.64
N ILE A 418 -7.09 -0.16 31.04
CA ILE A 418 -7.50 -0.53 29.68
C ILE A 418 -9.04 -0.66 29.62
N TYR A 419 -9.64 -1.36 30.56
CA TYR A 419 -11.09 -1.51 30.68
C TYR A 419 -11.81 -0.16 30.71
N ASN A 420 -11.38 0.75 31.59
CA ASN A 420 -11.97 2.08 31.71
C ASN A 420 -11.82 2.90 30.44
N ALA A 421 -10.66 2.82 29.78
CA ALA A 421 -10.41 3.54 28.53
C ALA A 421 -11.36 3.11 27.42
N PHE A 422 -11.57 1.81 27.23
CA PHE A 422 -12.48 1.31 26.22
C PHE A 422 -13.96 1.55 26.57
N ILE A 423 -14.33 1.50 27.86
CA ILE A 423 -15.66 1.94 28.32
C ILE A 423 -15.90 3.41 28.00
N ALA A 424 -14.92 4.29 28.24
CA ALA A 424 -15.06 5.70 27.93
C ALA A 424 -15.30 5.94 26.43
N VAL A 425 -14.58 5.19 25.57
CA VAL A 425 -14.81 5.23 24.11
C VAL A 425 -16.23 4.76 23.77
N PHE A 426 -16.65 3.62 24.30
CA PHE A 426 -17.99 3.08 24.09
C PHE A 426 -19.07 4.06 24.52
N GLN A 427 -18.96 4.61 25.73
CA GLN A 427 -19.90 5.59 26.28
C GLN A 427 -19.98 6.85 25.43
N THR A 428 -18.83 7.33 24.92
CA THR A 428 -18.78 8.51 24.05
C THR A 428 -19.52 8.27 22.74
N VAL A 429 -19.37 7.08 22.16
CA VAL A 429 -20.08 6.72 20.92
C VAL A 429 -21.59 6.68 21.15
N ILE A 430 -22.05 6.05 22.23
CA ILE A 430 -23.48 6.02 22.60
C ILE A 430 -24.00 7.43 22.85
N TYR A 431 -23.28 8.24 23.65
CA TYR A 431 -23.66 9.61 23.98
C TYR A 431 -23.78 10.49 22.71
N ASN A 432 -22.81 10.42 21.82
CA ASN A 432 -22.84 11.24 20.60
C ASN A 432 -24.04 10.93 19.70
N LYS A 433 -24.53 9.69 19.72
CA LYS A 433 -25.69 9.30 18.95
C LYS A 433 -27.02 9.59 19.63
N THR A 434 -27.11 9.27 20.93
CA THR A 434 -28.40 9.30 21.63
C THR A 434 -28.65 10.58 22.40
N GLY A 435 -27.57 11.32 22.76
CA GLY A 435 -27.65 12.44 23.70
C GLY A 435 -27.96 12.03 25.14
N GLU A 436 -28.03 10.72 25.41
CA GLU A 436 -28.37 10.16 26.72
C GLU A 436 -27.16 10.17 27.67
N ASN A 437 -27.44 10.13 28.97
CA ASN A 437 -26.40 10.22 29.99
C ASN A 437 -25.53 8.94 30.10
N HIS A 438 -24.43 9.05 30.85
CA HIS A 438 -23.50 7.93 31.08
C HIS A 438 -24.19 6.68 31.70
N SER A 439 -25.24 6.85 32.49
CA SER A 439 -25.98 5.73 33.07
C SER A 439 -26.71 4.90 32.01
N PHE A 440 -27.25 5.54 30.98
CA PHE A 440 -27.84 4.85 29.84
C PHE A 440 -26.78 4.03 29.09
N ALA A 441 -25.67 4.66 28.74
CA ALA A 441 -24.57 3.99 28.04
C ALA A 441 -24.00 2.80 28.85
N TYR A 442 -23.91 2.92 30.17
CA TYR A 442 -23.50 1.83 31.04
C TYR A 442 -24.49 0.67 31.05
N ASN A 443 -25.80 0.95 31.06
CA ASN A 443 -26.84 -0.08 30.98
C ASN A 443 -26.81 -0.80 29.64
N VAL A 444 -26.57 -0.07 28.55
CA VAL A 444 -26.38 -0.65 27.21
C VAL A 444 -25.17 -1.59 27.21
N LEU A 445 -24.03 -1.14 27.75
CA LEU A 445 -22.83 -1.96 27.84
C LEU A 445 -23.07 -3.24 28.63
N ASN A 446 -23.64 -3.13 29.85
CA ASN A 446 -23.92 -4.29 30.68
C ASN A 446 -24.79 -5.32 29.96
N LYS A 447 -25.81 -4.87 29.26
CA LYS A 447 -26.65 -5.78 28.49
C LYS A 447 -25.87 -6.44 27.34
N CYS A 448 -25.01 -5.69 26.64
CA CYS A 448 -24.16 -6.26 25.61
C CYS A 448 -23.20 -7.34 26.16
N LEU A 449 -22.64 -7.13 27.37
CA LEU A 449 -21.74 -8.09 27.99
C LEU A 449 -22.46 -9.33 28.53
N ILE A 450 -23.63 -9.17 29.15
CA ILE A 450 -24.40 -10.28 29.76
C ILE A 450 -25.02 -11.17 28.67
N ASP A 451 -25.65 -10.56 27.67
CA ASP A 451 -26.42 -11.28 26.63
C ASP A 451 -25.54 -11.66 25.43
N ASN A 452 -24.25 -11.36 25.45
CA ASN A 452 -23.34 -11.49 24.31
C ASN A 452 -23.87 -10.79 23.05
N ALA A 453 -24.54 -9.65 23.25
CA ALA A 453 -25.21 -8.88 22.19
C ALA A 453 -24.35 -7.70 21.73
N VAL A 454 -24.73 -7.06 20.64
CA VAL A 454 -24.21 -5.78 20.20
C VAL A 454 -25.34 -4.77 20.03
N TYR A 455 -25.12 -3.52 20.43
CA TYR A 455 -26.13 -2.48 20.26
C TYR A 455 -25.97 -1.79 18.90
N ASN A 456 -26.99 -1.89 18.08
CA ASN A 456 -27.02 -1.27 16.78
C ASN A 456 -27.56 0.17 16.90
N LEU A 457 -26.65 1.15 16.78
CA LEU A 457 -26.96 2.58 16.89
C LEU A 457 -27.85 3.15 15.78
N ARG A 458 -28.08 2.41 14.71
CA ARG A 458 -28.94 2.85 13.60
C ARG A 458 -30.39 2.48 13.83
N THR A 459 -30.60 1.27 14.34
CA THR A 459 -31.93 0.70 14.60
C THR A 459 -32.42 0.87 16.02
N ASP A 460 -31.52 1.30 16.93
CA ASP A 460 -31.73 1.37 18.39
C ASP A 460 -32.18 0.01 18.98
N THR A 461 -31.62 -1.09 18.42
CA THR A 461 -31.92 -2.46 18.84
C THR A 461 -30.66 -3.21 19.27
N TYR A 462 -30.87 -4.32 19.98
CA TYR A 462 -29.80 -5.26 20.31
C TYR A 462 -29.80 -6.42 19.33
N ASP A 463 -28.69 -6.63 18.66
CA ASP A 463 -28.45 -7.79 17.83
C ASP A 463 -27.92 -8.92 18.69
N MET A 464 -28.60 -10.05 18.71
CA MET A 464 -28.29 -11.21 19.53
C MET A 464 -27.21 -12.10 18.90
N PRO A 465 -26.60 -13.03 19.64
CA PRO A 465 -25.62 -13.98 19.10
C PRO A 465 -26.15 -14.71 17.87
N GLY A 466 -25.36 -14.73 16.79
CA GLY A 466 -25.70 -15.31 15.50
C GLY A 466 -26.27 -14.33 14.47
N ASP A 467 -26.83 -13.19 14.93
CA ASP A 467 -27.43 -12.18 14.03
C ASP A 467 -26.75 -10.80 14.15
N TRP A 468 -25.51 -10.75 14.65
CA TRP A 468 -24.79 -9.48 14.76
C TRP A 468 -24.67 -8.77 13.41
N THR A 469 -25.07 -7.52 13.39
CA THR A 469 -24.93 -6.64 12.21
C THR A 469 -23.76 -5.67 12.35
N VAL A 470 -23.39 -5.30 13.59
CA VAL A 470 -22.24 -4.46 13.89
C VAL A 470 -21.06 -5.36 14.26
N ILE A 471 -20.28 -5.71 13.27
CA ILE A 471 -19.11 -6.61 13.38
C ILE A 471 -17.83 -5.94 12.93
N ASN A 472 -16.71 -6.41 13.44
CA ASN A 472 -15.37 -5.92 13.10
C ASN A 472 -14.39 -7.09 12.97
N SER A 473 -13.29 -6.92 12.24
CA SER A 473 -12.22 -7.91 12.24
C SER A 473 -11.56 -7.98 13.62
N VAL A 474 -11.30 -9.20 14.11
CA VAL A 474 -10.55 -9.40 15.35
C VAL A 474 -9.16 -8.77 15.29
N GLN A 475 -8.54 -8.79 14.13
CA GLN A 475 -7.23 -8.17 13.89
C GLN A 475 -7.23 -6.66 14.14
N THR A 476 -8.33 -5.97 13.83
CA THR A 476 -8.46 -4.53 14.09
C THR A 476 -8.39 -4.23 15.60
N ASP A 477 -9.05 -5.04 16.43
CA ASP A 477 -9.00 -4.89 17.88
C ASP A 477 -7.58 -5.14 18.42
N ILE A 478 -6.88 -6.14 17.89
CA ILE A 478 -5.48 -6.44 18.23
C ILE A 478 -4.55 -5.29 17.82
N GLU A 479 -4.74 -4.73 16.65
CA GLU A 479 -3.94 -3.61 16.17
C GLU A 479 -4.17 -2.33 16.99
N ILE A 480 -5.40 -2.07 17.43
CA ILE A 480 -5.71 -0.96 18.34
C ILE A 480 -4.92 -1.12 19.64
N LEU A 481 -4.93 -2.30 20.27
CA LEU A 481 -4.18 -2.58 21.50
C LEU A 481 -2.67 -2.44 21.30
N THR A 482 -2.17 -2.97 20.20
CA THR A 482 -0.73 -2.94 19.86
C THR A 482 -0.26 -1.52 19.57
N ALA A 483 -0.99 -0.77 18.75
CA ALA A 483 -0.67 0.62 18.41
C ALA A 483 -0.73 1.52 19.67
N MET A 484 -1.76 1.35 20.50
CA MET A 484 -1.89 2.04 21.78
C MET A 484 -0.66 1.80 22.65
N THR A 485 -0.25 0.54 22.82
CA THR A 485 0.90 0.15 23.63
C THR A 485 2.21 0.72 23.10
N ASN A 486 2.41 0.71 21.78
CA ASN A 486 3.62 1.25 21.15
C ASN A 486 3.73 2.78 21.34
N ILE A 487 2.63 3.50 21.17
CA ILE A 487 2.57 4.95 21.39
C ILE A 487 2.89 5.26 22.86
N LEU A 488 2.25 4.56 23.79
CA LEU A 488 2.45 4.75 25.21
C LEU A 488 3.87 4.40 25.67
N THR A 489 4.41 3.28 25.17
CA THR A 489 5.81 2.92 25.43
C THR A 489 6.75 4.01 24.98
N THR A 490 6.53 4.56 23.79
CA THR A 490 7.35 5.66 23.24
C THR A 490 7.24 6.91 24.13
N ILE A 491 6.03 7.29 24.52
CA ILE A 491 5.79 8.44 25.41
C ILE A 491 6.48 8.23 26.76
N MET A 492 6.30 7.07 27.38
CA MET A 492 6.82 6.77 28.72
C MET A 492 8.33 6.58 28.76
N THR A 493 8.96 6.11 27.69
CA THR A 493 10.42 5.92 27.61
C THR A 493 11.16 7.16 27.13
N SER A 494 10.45 8.18 26.65
CA SER A 494 11.06 9.43 26.20
C SER A 494 11.48 10.30 27.39
N ASN A 495 12.74 10.71 27.42
CA ASN A 495 13.28 11.58 28.48
C ASN A 495 12.99 13.08 28.24
N GLN A 496 12.68 13.48 27.04
CA GLN A 496 12.36 14.86 26.66
C GLN A 496 11.31 14.89 25.56
N PHE A 497 10.32 15.78 25.70
CA PHE A 497 9.38 16.12 24.67
C PHE A 497 9.73 17.50 24.11
N LEU A 498 10.04 17.56 22.83
CA LEU A 498 10.10 18.83 22.10
C LEU A 498 8.66 19.15 21.64
N THR A 499 7.96 19.98 22.40
CA THR A 499 6.70 20.56 21.95
C THR A 499 7.01 21.65 20.93
N MET A 500 6.79 21.40 19.66
CA MET A 500 6.68 22.47 18.68
C MET A 500 5.40 23.24 18.97
N ASN A 501 5.56 24.48 19.43
CA ASN A 501 4.42 25.38 19.61
C ASN A 501 3.77 25.58 18.22
N ARG A 502 2.57 25.07 18.01
CA ARG A 502 1.86 25.15 16.72
C ARG A 502 1.66 26.59 16.23
N ASN A 503 1.85 27.56 17.11
CA ASN A 503 1.67 28.98 16.82
C ASN A 503 2.99 29.69 16.47
N CYS A 504 4.14 29.01 16.53
CA CYS A 504 5.43 29.64 16.22
C CYS A 504 6.09 28.96 15.03
N ASP A 505 6.40 29.75 14.05
CA ASP A 505 7.57 29.76 13.19
C ASP A 505 7.62 28.84 11.97
N MET A 506 7.04 27.64 11.94
CA MET A 506 7.10 26.86 10.70
C MET A 506 6.18 27.41 9.61
N LYS A 507 4.93 27.83 9.94
CA LYS A 507 4.06 28.50 8.99
C LYS A 507 4.63 29.86 8.60
N THR A 508 5.07 30.66 9.58
CA THR A 508 5.67 31.97 9.33
C THR A 508 7.00 31.87 8.60
N THR A 509 7.83 30.85 8.85
CA THR A 509 9.08 30.63 8.11
C THR A 509 8.81 30.16 6.69
N HIS A 510 7.84 29.27 6.49
CA HIS A 510 7.43 28.83 5.16
C HIS A 510 6.72 29.96 4.39
N GLU A 511 5.84 30.71 5.04
CA GLU A 511 5.18 31.87 4.47
C GLU A 511 6.18 33.00 4.14
N LYS A 512 7.17 33.26 5.00
CA LYS A 512 8.26 34.18 4.72
C LYS A 512 9.13 33.70 3.56
N ALA A 513 9.47 32.40 3.51
CA ALA A 513 10.24 31.83 2.42
C ALA A 513 9.46 31.85 1.09
N LEU A 514 8.15 31.61 1.13
CA LEU A 514 7.28 31.73 -0.03
C LEU A 514 7.13 33.19 -0.49
N ALA A 515 6.88 34.11 0.45
CA ALA A 515 6.81 35.54 0.17
C ALA A 515 8.14 36.09 -0.40
N GLN A 516 9.27 35.62 0.13
CA GLN A 516 10.59 35.96 -0.41
C GLN A 516 10.78 35.46 -1.83
N ARG A 517 10.40 34.20 -2.13
CA ARG A 517 10.44 33.65 -3.51
C ARG A 517 9.56 34.44 -4.47
N ILE A 518 8.33 34.75 -4.07
CA ILE A 518 7.42 35.57 -4.87
C ILE A 518 8.00 36.97 -5.11
N ALA A 519 8.61 37.58 -4.08
CA ALA A 519 9.27 38.86 -4.21
C ALA A 519 10.48 38.79 -5.18
N ASP A 520 11.30 37.74 -5.08
CA ASP A 520 12.44 37.52 -5.95
C ASP A 520 12.02 37.27 -7.42
N GLU A 521 10.95 36.47 -7.63
CA GLU A 521 10.38 36.23 -8.96
C GLU A 521 9.80 37.50 -9.57
N ASN A 522 9.11 38.32 -8.77
CA ASN A 522 8.57 39.61 -9.19
C ASN A 522 9.69 40.63 -9.51
N ALA A 523 10.77 40.63 -8.74
CA ALA A 523 11.94 41.45 -9.00
C ALA A 523 12.65 41.05 -10.31
N ILE A 524 12.77 39.75 -10.59
CA ILE A 524 13.31 39.23 -11.84
C ILE A 524 12.40 39.60 -13.02
N ALA A 525 11.09 39.49 -12.86
CA ALA A 525 10.11 39.85 -13.88
C ALA A 525 10.14 41.36 -14.18
N ALA A 526 10.21 42.19 -13.15
CA ALA A 526 10.34 43.63 -13.28
C ALA A 526 11.67 44.04 -13.95
N GLY A 527 12.78 43.35 -13.59
CA GLY A 527 14.06 43.54 -14.25
C GLY A 527 14.04 43.19 -15.73
N LYS A 528 13.39 42.08 -16.11
CA LYS A 528 13.19 41.70 -17.51
C LYS A 528 12.29 42.68 -18.26
N ALA A 529 11.21 43.14 -17.66
CA ALA A 529 10.33 44.15 -18.25
C ALA A 529 11.08 45.48 -18.50
N LYS A 530 11.88 45.92 -17.53
CA LYS A 530 12.70 47.11 -17.68
C LYS A 530 13.78 46.99 -18.75
N ALA A 531 14.40 45.81 -18.90
CA ALA A 531 15.36 45.53 -19.97
C ALA A 531 14.72 45.55 -21.35
N ILE A 532 13.47 45.03 -21.47
CA ILE A 532 12.69 45.06 -22.73
C ILE A 532 12.31 46.50 -23.08
N LEU A 533 11.86 47.31 -22.10
CA LEU A 533 11.54 48.71 -22.30
C LEU A 533 12.74 49.51 -22.76
N ASN A 534 13.90 49.32 -22.14
CA ASN A 534 15.14 49.96 -22.56
C ASN A 534 15.59 49.56 -23.98
N ALA A 535 15.40 48.29 -24.35
CA ALA A 535 15.68 47.82 -25.70
C ALA A 535 14.72 48.40 -26.76
N ILE A 536 13.45 48.60 -26.38
CA ILE A 536 12.46 49.28 -27.24
C ILE A 536 12.79 50.74 -27.41
N GLU A 537 13.20 51.45 -26.33
CA GLU A 537 13.64 52.84 -26.40
C GLU A 537 14.88 53.02 -27.27
N GLU A 538 15.87 52.15 -27.11
CA GLU A 538 17.08 52.15 -27.96
C GLU A 538 16.74 51.86 -29.45
N SER A 539 15.79 50.95 -29.70
CA SER A 539 15.30 50.69 -31.07
C SER A 539 14.54 51.85 -31.69
N ASN A 540 13.70 52.50 -30.90
CA ASN A 540 12.96 53.70 -31.32
C ASN A 540 13.87 54.91 -31.60
N LEU A 541 14.89 55.12 -30.79
CA LEU A 541 15.94 56.09 -30.99
C LEU A 541 16.72 55.84 -32.30
N LYS A 542 17.05 54.59 -32.60
CA LYS A 542 17.75 54.21 -33.83
C LYS A 542 16.88 54.35 -35.10
N ASN A 543 15.57 54.23 -34.97
CA ASN A 543 14.62 54.28 -36.09
C ASN A 543 13.95 55.67 -36.26
N GLY A 544 14.34 56.71 -35.52
CA GLY A 544 13.88 58.10 -35.70
C GLY A 544 12.45 58.35 -35.26
N PHE A 545 11.85 57.46 -34.45
CA PHE A 545 10.53 57.68 -33.85
C PHE A 545 10.69 58.44 -32.55
N GLY A 546 9.98 59.58 -32.40
CA GLY A 546 10.05 60.41 -31.20
C GLY A 546 9.58 59.65 -29.95
N VAL A 547 10.32 59.84 -28.86
CA VAL A 547 10.04 59.25 -27.55
C VAL A 547 8.73 59.84 -26.98
N TYR A 548 7.68 59.06 -26.87
CA TYR A 548 6.54 59.41 -26.01
C TYR A 548 6.92 59.09 -24.57
N PRO A 549 6.70 60.00 -23.60
CA PRO A 549 7.05 59.74 -22.20
C PRO A 549 6.13 58.64 -21.64
N ILE A 550 6.75 57.56 -21.17
CA ILE A 550 6.12 56.34 -20.61
C ILE A 550 5.72 56.59 -19.14
N ASN A 551 5.06 57.70 -18.82
CA ASN A 551 4.52 57.93 -17.49
C ASN A 551 3.21 57.15 -17.18
N THR A 552 2.62 56.48 -18.17
CA THR A 552 1.39 55.69 -18.01
C THR A 552 1.67 54.23 -17.68
N LEU A 553 2.82 53.68 -18.01
CA LEU A 553 3.16 52.29 -17.72
C LEU A 553 3.71 52.08 -16.31
N GLU A 554 4.36 53.09 -15.69
CA GLU A 554 4.75 53.01 -14.29
C GLU A 554 3.53 53.03 -13.36
N ALA A 555 2.47 53.70 -13.72
CA ALA A 555 1.21 53.69 -12.94
C ALA A 555 0.46 52.35 -13.02
N GLU A 556 0.55 51.61 -14.14
CA GLU A 556 -0.04 50.27 -14.26
C GLU A 556 0.81 49.19 -13.55
N VAL A 557 2.13 49.37 -13.48
CA VAL A 557 3.01 48.43 -12.72
C VAL A 557 2.83 48.64 -11.22
N ASP A 558 2.61 49.85 -10.75
CA ASP A 558 2.31 50.13 -9.33
C ASP A 558 0.90 49.67 -8.94
N THR A 559 -0.11 49.73 -9.85
CA THR A 559 -1.43 49.15 -9.61
C THR A 559 -1.42 47.65 -9.59
N ILE A 560 -0.52 46.95 -10.32
CA ILE A 560 -0.33 45.50 -10.24
C ILE A 560 0.33 45.10 -8.92
N LYS A 561 1.21 45.93 -8.36
CA LYS A 561 1.78 45.70 -7.02
C LYS A 561 0.75 45.77 -5.90
N ASP A 562 -0.25 46.69 -6.01
CA ASP A 562 -1.28 46.83 -4.97
C ASP A 562 -2.38 45.78 -5.06
N THR A 563 -2.64 45.18 -6.25
CA THR A 563 -3.66 44.16 -6.41
C THR A 563 -3.21 42.73 -6.08
N THR A 564 -1.89 42.45 -6.01
CA THR A 564 -1.36 41.12 -5.70
C THR A 564 -0.85 40.96 -4.26
N GLY A 565 -0.85 42.02 -3.46
CA GLY A 565 -0.10 42.03 -2.19
C GLY A 565 -0.89 41.93 -0.89
N THR A 566 -2.17 42.31 -0.78
CA THR A 566 -2.78 42.42 0.57
C THR A 566 -4.30 42.22 0.65
N GLY A 567 -4.99 41.81 -0.41
CA GLY A 567 -6.46 41.80 -0.47
C GLY A 567 -7.18 40.61 0.17
N PHE A 568 -6.54 39.55 0.65
CA PHE A 568 -7.25 38.32 1.04
C PHE A 568 -7.09 37.84 2.50
N TYR A 569 -6.46 38.62 3.38
CA TYR A 569 -6.35 38.23 4.80
C TYR A 569 -6.60 39.40 5.77
N GLN A 570 -7.76 40.05 5.65
CA GLN A 570 -8.33 40.85 6.75
C GLN A 570 -9.82 40.60 6.85
N SER A 571 -10.21 39.51 7.49
CA SER A 571 -11.46 39.41 8.26
C SER A 571 -11.49 38.07 9.03
N THR A 572 -10.81 37.99 10.15
CA THR A 572 -11.27 37.17 11.26
C THR A 572 -11.42 38.07 12.47
N PRO A 573 -12.60 38.11 13.08
CA PRO A 573 -12.77 38.89 14.30
C PRO A 573 -11.97 38.19 15.42
N LYS A 574 -11.25 39.00 16.17
CA LYS A 574 -10.68 38.57 17.47
C LYS A 574 -11.84 38.22 18.38
N THR A 575 -12.00 36.94 18.65
CA THR A 575 -12.73 36.47 19.84
C THR A 575 -11.74 36.34 20.96
N ASP A 576 -11.80 37.25 21.90
CA ASP A 576 -11.20 37.15 23.20
C ASP A 576 -11.80 35.93 23.91
N CYS A 577 -11.04 34.86 24.07
CA CYS A 577 -11.35 33.80 25.03
C CYS A 577 -10.58 34.11 26.32
N THR A 578 -11.28 34.67 27.28
CA THR A 578 -10.88 34.67 28.69
C THR A 578 -11.00 33.23 29.22
N PRO A 579 -10.03 32.76 30.01
CA PRO A 579 -10.10 31.41 30.61
C PRO A 579 -11.02 31.42 31.84
N VAL A 580 -11.90 30.45 31.90
CA VAL A 580 -12.53 29.97 33.14
C VAL A 580 -12.18 28.51 33.31
#